data_de76c9e9826c7d56b55b4137a22c48ec
#
_entry.id   de76c9e9826c7d56b55b4137a22c48ec
#
_cell.length_a   1.000
_cell.length_b   1.000
_cell.length_c   1.000
_cell.angle_alpha   90.00
_cell.angle_beta   90.00
_cell.angle_gamma   90.00
#
_symmetry.space_group_name_H-M   'P 1'
#
loop_
_entity.id
_entity.type
_entity.pdbx_description
1 polymer ?
#
loop_
_entity_poly.entity_id
_entity_poly.type
_entity_poly.pdbx_seq_one_letter_code
_entity_poly.pdbx_strand_id
1 'polypeptide(L)'
;MSENIFKYAIFLTTWGWAGFAADQKGLRIFILPEERKEDVLFEIREELKCNNLFEDNKGWESLIKKVKEYYAGKKVDFIDYQVNLDNYTNFQKDILQTVRKIPYGEIRSYKEAAEVTGYPRAYRAVGNTMRNNSLPLIIPCHRVIKSDGSLGGFSGKESVALKKKMIDLESKGNLN
;
A
#
# COMPACT_ATOMS: atom_id res chain seq x y z
N MET A 1 -24.35 0.37 -17.45
CA MET A 1 -23.25 0.57 -16.48
C MET A 1 -21.99 0.07 -17.16
N SER A 2 -21.02 0.94 -17.41
CA SER A 2 -19.75 0.49 -17.99
C SER A 2 -19.07 -0.44 -16.98
N GLU A 3 -18.90 -1.70 -17.34
CA GLU A 3 -18.11 -2.64 -16.54
C GLU A 3 -16.70 -2.06 -16.40
N ASN A 4 -16.26 -1.84 -15.17
CA ASN A 4 -14.90 -1.37 -14.91
C ASN A 4 -13.92 -2.43 -15.40
N ILE A 5 -13.10 -2.06 -16.37
CA ILE A 5 -12.01 -2.90 -16.87
C ILE A 5 -10.81 -2.64 -15.97
N PHE A 6 -10.27 -3.70 -15.37
CA PHE A 6 -9.05 -3.61 -14.59
C PHE A 6 -7.90 -4.29 -15.32
N LYS A 7 -6.74 -3.64 -15.30
CA LYS A 7 -5.47 -4.23 -15.71
C LYS A 7 -4.69 -4.62 -14.46
N TYR A 8 -4.09 -5.80 -14.46
CA TYR A 8 -3.28 -6.27 -13.34
C TYR A 8 -1.92 -6.76 -13.79
N ALA A 9 -0.98 -6.73 -12.87
CA ALA A 9 0.33 -7.37 -13.02
C ALA A 9 0.67 -8.17 -11.76
N ILE A 10 1.29 -9.34 -11.95
CA ILE A 10 1.81 -10.17 -10.88
C ILE A 10 3.25 -10.52 -11.20
N PHE A 11 4.14 -10.30 -10.25
CA PHE A 11 5.59 -10.45 -10.47
C PHE A 11 6.30 -10.92 -9.21
N LEU A 12 7.43 -11.58 -9.40
CA LEU A 12 8.25 -12.08 -8.31
C LEU A 12 9.19 -10.98 -7.78
N THR A 13 9.22 -10.84 -6.46
CA THR A 13 10.15 -9.99 -5.71
C THR A 13 11.08 -10.88 -4.86
N THR A 14 12.06 -10.28 -4.17
CA THR A 14 12.90 -11.00 -3.21
C THR A 14 12.14 -11.51 -1.97
N TRP A 15 10.91 -11.04 -1.75
CA TRP A 15 10.07 -11.46 -0.62
C TRP A 15 8.91 -12.38 -1.02
N GLY A 16 8.73 -12.66 -2.30
CA GLY A 16 7.65 -13.48 -2.83
C GLY A 16 6.92 -12.81 -3.99
N TRP A 17 5.79 -13.36 -4.38
CA TRP A 17 4.95 -12.86 -5.45
C TRP A 17 4.11 -11.67 -4.98
N ALA A 18 4.22 -10.56 -5.65
CA ALA A 18 3.41 -9.36 -5.40
C ALA A 18 2.59 -9.03 -6.66
N GLY A 19 1.56 -8.23 -6.48
CA GLY A 19 0.75 -7.80 -7.60
C GLY A 19 -0.05 -6.55 -7.31
N PHE A 20 -0.63 -6.00 -8.35
CA PHE A 20 -1.53 -4.86 -8.26
C PHE A 20 -2.56 -4.92 -9.37
N ALA A 21 -3.64 -4.15 -9.20
CA ALA A 21 -4.56 -3.85 -10.27
C ALA A 21 -4.88 -2.35 -10.32
N ALA A 22 -5.15 -1.88 -11.53
CA ALA A 22 -5.44 -0.51 -11.84
C ALA A 22 -6.62 -0.40 -12.82
N ASP A 23 -7.31 0.72 -12.77
CA ASP A 23 -8.30 1.14 -13.75
C ASP A 23 -7.83 2.42 -14.48
N GLN A 24 -8.73 3.07 -15.22
CA GLN A 24 -8.43 4.31 -15.94
C GLN A 24 -7.99 5.47 -15.03
N LYS A 25 -8.34 5.43 -13.73
CA LYS A 25 -8.06 6.48 -12.75
C LYS A 25 -6.78 6.24 -11.96
N GLY A 26 -6.18 5.05 -12.09
CA GLY A 26 -4.93 4.70 -11.43
C GLY A 26 -4.97 3.38 -10.66
N LEU A 27 -3.97 3.18 -9.82
CA LEU A 27 -3.82 2.00 -8.98
C LEU A 27 -5.01 1.90 -8.01
N ARG A 28 -5.62 0.71 -7.96
CA ARG A 28 -6.81 0.42 -7.18
C ARG A 28 -6.53 -0.44 -5.97
N ILE A 29 -5.67 -1.43 -6.16
CA ILE A 29 -5.22 -2.35 -5.11
C ILE A 29 -3.76 -2.71 -5.33
N PHE A 30 -3.08 -3.06 -4.25
CA PHE A 30 -1.76 -3.66 -4.24
C PHE A 30 -1.75 -4.83 -3.26
N ILE A 31 -1.27 -5.98 -3.72
CA ILE A 31 -1.14 -7.19 -2.91
C ILE A 31 0.32 -7.33 -2.49
N LEU A 32 0.53 -7.39 -1.17
CA LEU A 32 1.84 -7.60 -0.57
C LEU A 32 2.39 -9.00 -0.94
N PRO A 33 3.70 -9.24 -0.82
CA PRO A 33 4.31 -10.50 -1.23
C PRO A 33 3.67 -11.72 -0.58
N GLU A 34 3.28 -12.69 -1.40
CA GLU A 34 2.74 -14.00 -1.06
C GLU A 34 3.67 -15.11 -1.57
N GLU A 35 3.51 -16.33 -1.03
CA GLU A 35 4.35 -17.47 -1.43
C GLU A 35 4.06 -17.93 -2.87
N ARG A 36 2.80 -17.84 -3.31
CA ARG A 36 2.37 -18.35 -4.61
C ARG A 36 1.72 -17.25 -5.45
N LYS A 37 1.97 -17.30 -6.76
CA LYS A 37 1.35 -16.40 -7.75
C LYS A 37 -0.18 -16.48 -7.73
N GLU A 38 -0.72 -17.67 -7.53
CA GLU A 38 -2.14 -17.94 -7.50
C GLU A 38 -2.85 -17.25 -6.34
N ASP A 39 -2.19 -17.14 -5.19
CA ASP A 39 -2.74 -16.47 -4.01
C ASP A 39 -2.87 -14.96 -4.28
N VAL A 40 -1.89 -14.34 -4.94
CA VAL A 40 -1.96 -12.94 -5.37
C VAL A 40 -3.13 -12.72 -6.33
N LEU A 41 -3.31 -13.58 -7.33
CA LEU A 41 -4.42 -13.46 -8.28
C LEU A 41 -5.78 -13.64 -7.60
N PHE A 42 -5.87 -14.59 -6.66
CA PHE A 42 -7.07 -14.81 -5.87
C PHE A 42 -7.44 -13.56 -5.06
N GLU A 43 -6.49 -12.97 -4.35
CA GLU A 43 -6.72 -11.74 -3.58
C GLU A 43 -7.13 -10.56 -4.47
N ILE A 44 -6.52 -10.39 -5.63
CA ILE A 44 -6.91 -9.36 -6.61
C ILE A 44 -8.40 -9.51 -6.98
N ARG A 45 -8.85 -10.73 -7.25
CA ARG A 45 -10.24 -11.01 -7.62
C ARG A 45 -11.22 -10.77 -6.47
N GLU A 46 -10.86 -11.21 -5.27
CA GLU A 46 -11.70 -11.04 -4.08
C GLU A 46 -11.88 -9.56 -3.71
N GLU A 47 -10.80 -8.78 -3.76
CA GLU A 47 -10.82 -7.36 -3.43
C GLU A 47 -11.61 -6.54 -4.46
N LEU A 48 -11.45 -6.82 -5.75
CA LEU A 48 -12.13 -6.08 -6.82
C LEU A 48 -13.56 -6.54 -7.04
N LYS A 49 -13.91 -7.80 -6.65
CA LYS A 49 -15.21 -8.44 -6.94
C LYS A 49 -15.58 -8.31 -8.42
N CYS A 50 -14.59 -8.44 -9.31
CA CYS A 50 -14.71 -8.22 -10.73
C CYS A 50 -14.05 -9.36 -11.51
N ASN A 51 -14.70 -9.80 -12.59
CA ASN A 51 -14.16 -10.83 -13.48
C ASN A 51 -13.46 -10.26 -14.74
N ASN A 52 -13.65 -8.96 -15.02
CA ASN A 52 -13.03 -8.29 -16.17
C ASN A 52 -11.60 -7.81 -15.85
N LEU A 53 -10.69 -8.78 -15.71
CA LEU A 53 -9.29 -8.58 -15.36
C LEU A 53 -8.40 -9.00 -16.54
N PHE A 54 -7.51 -8.09 -16.96
CA PHE A 54 -6.56 -8.33 -18.03
C PHE A 54 -5.12 -8.20 -17.49
N GLU A 55 -4.29 -9.21 -17.75
CA GLU A 55 -2.88 -9.13 -17.39
C GLU A 55 -2.16 -8.14 -18.33
N ASP A 56 -1.49 -7.13 -17.75
CA ASP A 56 -0.73 -6.12 -18.48
C ASP A 56 0.57 -5.79 -17.74
N ASN A 57 1.62 -6.51 -18.07
CA ASN A 57 2.95 -6.26 -17.49
C ASN A 57 3.71 -5.13 -18.23
N LYS A 58 3.43 -4.92 -19.52
CA LYS A 58 4.18 -3.96 -20.34
C LYS A 58 3.85 -2.51 -20.00
N GLY A 59 2.61 -2.21 -19.68
CA GLY A 59 2.21 -0.84 -19.31
C GLY A 59 2.73 -0.38 -17.94
N TRP A 60 3.31 -1.30 -17.14
CA TRP A 60 3.67 -1.06 -15.74
C TRP A 60 5.11 -1.41 -15.40
N GLU A 61 5.98 -1.53 -16.38
CA GLU A 61 7.40 -1.94 -16.19
C GLU A 61 8.12 -1.06 -15.16
N SER A 62 7.90 0.25 -15.19
CA SER A 62 8.50 1.19 -14.23
C SER A 62 8.06 0.92 -12.79
N LEU A 63 6.77 0.70 -12.55
CA LEU A 63 6.25 0.38 -11.22
C LEU A 63 6.77 -0.96 -10.73
N ILE A 64 6.72 -1.99 -11.58
CA ILE A 64 7.23 -3.34 -11.27
C ILE A 64 8.71 -3.27 -10.87
N LYS A 65 9.52 -2.53 -11.62
CA LYS A 65 10.94 -2.31 -11.31
C LYS A 65 11.10 -1.65 -9.94
N LYS A 66 10.40 -0.56 -9.67
CA LYS A 66 10.47 0.16 -8.37
C LYS A 66 10.06 -0.75 -7.21
N VAL A 67 9.00 -1.55 -7.36
CA VAL A 67 8.58 -2.49 -6.31
C VAL A 67 9.65 -3.55 -6.05
N LYS A 68 10.26 -4.12 -7.10
CA LYS A 68 11.36 -5.07 -6.94
C LYS A 68 12.57 -4.44 -6.25
N GLU A 69 12.91 -3.21 -6.59
CA GLU A 69 13.99 -2.44 -5.97
C GLU A 69 13.70 -2.16 -4.49
N TYR A 70 12.45 -1.82 -4.12
CA TYR A 70 12.04 -1.66 -2.74
C TYR A 70 12.31 -2.92 -1.91
N TYR A 71 11.81 -4.09 -2.36
CA TYR A 71 12.01 -5.34 -1.64
C TYR A 71 13.45 -5.85 -1.68
N ALA A 72 14.29 -5.32 -2.57
CA ALA A 72 15.74 -5.51 -2.56
C ALA A 72 16.47 -4.53 -1.60
N GLY A 73 15.74 -3.69 -0.86
CA GLY A 73 16.29 -2.77 0.14
C GLY A 73 16.73 -1.40 -0.39
N LYS A 74 16.41 -1.08 -1.63
CA LYS A 74 16.72 0.25 -2.18
C LYS A 74 15.70 1.29 -1.73
N LYS A 75 16.16 2.50 -1.51
CA LYS A 75 15.31 3.66 -1.26
C LYS A 75 14.56 4.03 -2.54
N VAL A 76 13.25 3.87 -2.52
CA VAL A 76 12.34 4.24 -3.61
C VAL A 76 11.08 4.90 -3.05
N ASP A 77 10.40 5.68 -3.87
CA ASP A 77 9.06 6.21 -3.58
C ASP A 77 8.08 5.91 -4.71
N PHE A 78 6.81 6.06 -4.41
CA PHE A 78 5.70 5.75 -5.32
C PHE A 78 4.77 6.96 -5.51
N ILE A 79 5.21 8.16 -5.15
CA ILE A 79 4.37 9.37 -5.13
C ILE A 79 3.86 9.76 -6.52
N ASP A 80 4.61 9.45 -7.58
CA ASP A 80 4.28 9.83 -8.96
C ASP A 80 3.16 8.95 -9.59
N TYR A 81 2.87 7.79 -9.00
CA TYR A 81 1.84 6.91 -9.56
C TYR A 81 0.45 7.36 -9.14
N GLN A 82 -0.46 7.45 -10.09
CA GLN A 82 -1.86 7.78 -9.79
C GLN A 82 -2.53 6.65 -8.99
N VAL A 83 -3.33 7.01 -8.01
CA VAL A 83 -4.11 6.08 -7.19
C VAL A 83 -5.59 6.41 -7.29
N ASN A 84 -6.42 5.39 -7.46
CA ASN A 84 -7.86 5.52 -7.42
C ASN A 84 -8.37 5.21 -6.01
N LEU A 85 -8.86 6.23 -5.32
CA LEU A 85 -9.41 6.16 -3.97
C LEU A 85 -10.94 6.32 -3.94
N ASP A 86 -11.65 6.10 -5.04
CA ASP A 86 -13.09 6.37 -5.14
C ASP A 86 -13.95 5.63 -4.11
N ASN A 87 -13.50 4.47 -3.64
CA ASN A 87 -14.21 3.68 -2.61
C ASN A 87 -14.01 4.20 -1.17
N TYR A 88 -13.23 5.26 -1.00
CA TYR A 88 -12.97 5.85 0.30
C TYR A 88 -13.82 7.10 0.53
N THR A 89 -14.21 7.34 1.79
CA THR A 89 -14.82 8.62 2.19
C THR A 89 -13.82 9.77 2.06
N ASN A 90 -14.30 11.02 2.03
CA ASN A 90 -13.41 12.18 1.96
C ASN A 90 -12.39 12.20 3.11
N PHE A 91 -12.84 11.90 4.33
CA PHE A 91 -11.95 11.75 5.49
C PHE A 91 -10.83 10.72 5.24
N GLN A 92 -11.19 9.52 4.75
CA GLN A 92 -10.22 8.47 4.46
C GLN A 92 -9.26 8.87 3.34
N LYS A 93 -9.76 9.55 2.28
CA LYS A 93 -8.92 10.07 1.20
C LYS A 93 -7.87 11.06 1.72
N ASP A 94 -8.28 12.00 2.57
CA ASP A 94 -7.37 12.99 3.17
C ASP A 94 -6.27 12.31 3.99
N ILE A 95 -6.64 11.32 4.81
CA ILE A 95 -5.69 10.53 5.60
C ILE A 95 -4.73 9.75 4.69
N LEU A 96 -5.25 9.01 3.70
CA LEU A 96 -4.43 8.22 2.79
C LEU A 96 -3.46 9.09 1.98
N GLN A 97 -3.90 10.26 1.51
CA GLN A 97 -3.04 11.21 0.80
C GLN A 97 -1.96 11.83 1.72
N THR A 98 -2.28 12.07 2.98
CA THR A 98 -1.31 12.54 3.97
C THR A 98 -0.25 11.46 4.26
N VAL A 99 -0.69 10.23 4.52
CA VAL A 99 0.20 9.10 4.79
C VAL A 99 1.10 8.79 3.58
N ARG A 100 0.59 8.95 2.37
CA ARG A 100 1.34 8.74 1.13
C ARG A 100 2.57 9.63 1.00
N LYS A 101 2.57 10.78 1.66
CA LYS A 101 3.69 11.74 1.66
C LYS A 101 4.76 11.44 2.71
N ILE A 102 4.57 10.44 3.59
CA ILE A 102 5.60 10.06 4.56
C ILE A 102 6.80 9.47 3.82
N PRO A 103 8.00 10.06 3.93
CA PRO A 103 9.16 9.59 3.18
C PRO A 103 9.61 8.18 3.58
N TYR A 104 10.39 7.54 2.70
CA TYR A 104 11.05 6.27 2.98
C TYR A 104 11.93 6.37 4.23
N GLY A 105 11.75 5.42 5.16
CA GLY A 105 12.49 5.33 6.41
C GLY A 105 12.04 6.29 7.51
N GLU A 106 11.00 7.08 7.27
CA GLU A 106 10.37 7.91 8.29
C GLU A 106 9.12 7.26 8.86
N ILE A 107 8.86 7.54 10.13
CA ILE A 107 7.69 7.03 10.86
C ILE A 107 6.90 8.20 11.42
N ARG A 108 5.59 8.06 11.44
CA ARG A 108 4.65 8.97 12.10
C ARG A 108 3.72 8.16 13.02
N SER A 109 3.27 8.79 14.09
CA SER A 109 2.20 8.19 14.90
C SER A 109 0.83 8.41 14.25
N TYR A 110 -0.16 7.57 14.60
CA TYR A 110 -1.55 7.80 14.21
C TYR A 110 -2.05 9.19 14.65
N LYS A 111 -1.54 9.69 15.77
CA LYS A 111 -1.89 11.02 16.29
C LYS A 111 -1.31 12.12 15.39
N GLU A 112 -0.03 12.06 15.05
CA GLU A 112 0.61 13.02 14.14
C GLU A 112 -0.05 13.02 12.76
N ALA A 113 -0.38 11.83 12.21
CA ALA A 113 -1.10 11.73 10.94
C ALA A 113 -2.49 12.40 11.01
N ALA A 114 -3.20 12.23 12.12
CA ALA A 114 -4.48 12.88 12.37
C ALA A 114 -4.35 14.40 12.46
N GLU A 115 -3.34 14.89 13.19
CA GLU A 115 -3.07 16.33 13.38
C GLU A 115 -2.73 17.02 12.06
N VAL A 116 -1.79 16.45 11.28
CA VAL A 116 -1.36 16.99 9.98
C VAL A 116 -2.51 17.03 8.98
N THR A 117 -3.43 16.07 9.05
CA THR A 117 -4.59 16.04 8.15
C THR A 117 -5.73 16.97 8.60
N GLY A 118 -5.61 17.63 9.76
CA GLY A 118 -6.64 18.52 10.27
C GLY A 118 -7.73 17.84 11.11
N TYR A 119 -7.52 16.58 11.51
CA TYR A 119 -8.45 15.79 12.33
C TYR A 119 -7.82 15.33 13.67
N PRO A 120 -7.35 16.22 14.54
CA PRO A 120 -6.46 15.89 15.67
C PRO A 120 -7.06 14.90 16.69
N ARG A 121 -8.39 14.76 16.73
CA ARG A 121 -9.08 13.81 17.64
C ARG A 121 -9.40 12.46 16.98
N ALA A 122 -9.07 12.30 15.69
CA ALA A 122 -9.53 11.16 14.90
C ALA A 122 -8.49 10.02 14.81
N TYR A 123 -7.49 9.94 15.67
CA TYR A 123 -6.39 8.96 15.58
C TYR A 123 -6.86 7.50 15.54
N ARG A 124 -7.99 7.15 16.16
CA ARG A 124 -8.59 5.80 16.05
C ARG A 124 -9.15 5.54 14.66
N ALA A 125 -9.82 6.55 14.07
CA ALA A 125 -10.33 6.47 12.71
C ALA A 125 -9.20 6.43 11.68
N VAL A 126 -8.07 7.10 11.93
CA VAL A 126 -6.83 6.95 11.15
C VAL A 126 -6.34 5.50 11.20
N GLY A 127 -6.30 4.88 12.38
CA GLY A 127 -5.92 3.47 12.54
C GLY A 127 -6.83 2.53 11.73
N ASN A 128 -8.15 2.77 11.72
CA ASN A 128 -9.08 2.00 10.90
C ASN A 128 -8.86 2.23 9.40
N THR A 129 -8.57 3.47 8.98
CA THR A 129 -8.24 3.78 7.59
C THR A 129 -6.97 3.04 7.15
N MET A 130 -5.93 3.00 8.00
CA MET A 130 -4.70 2.25 7.70
C MET A 130 -4.95 0.74 7.57
N ARG A 131 -5.82 0.19 8.41
CA ARG A 131 -6.19 -1.24 8.34
C ARG A 131 -6.92 -1.57 7.04
N ASN A 132 -7.74 -0.65 6.53
CA ASN A 132 -8.54 -0.82 5.31
C ASN A 132 -7.84 -0.25 4.06
N ASN A 133 -6.54 0.04 4.14
CA ASN A 133 -5.77 0.51 2.99
C ASN A 133 -5.59 -0.62 1.97
N SER A 134 -6.23 -0.49 0.81
CA SER A 134 -6.12 -1.45 -0.31
C SER A 134 -4.86 -1.27 -1.16
N LEU A 135 -4.05 -0.26 -0.87
CA LEU A 135 -2.82 0.06 -1.59
C LEU A 135 -1.59 0.04 -0.67
N PRO A 136 -1.38 -1.00 0.19
CA PRO A 136 -0.20 -1.05 1.03
C PRO A 136 1.07 -0.95 0.17
N LEU A 137 2.16 -0.45 0.72
CA LEU A 137 3.39 -0.05 0.03
C LEU A 137 3.23 1.25 -0.79
N ILE A 138 2.30 1.32 -1.72
CA ILE A 138 2.04 2.53 -2.54
C ILE A 138 1.58 3.69 -1.62
N ILE A 139 0.72 3.38 -0.67
CA ILE A 139 0.38 4.23 0.47
C ILE A 139 0.99 3.57 1.71
N PRO A 140 2.09 4.11 2.26
CA PRO A 140 2.94 3.40 3.20
C PRO A 140 2.35 3.35 4.62
N CYS A 141 1.22 2.66 4.79
CA CYS A 141 0.57 2.50 6.09
C CYS A 141 1.46 1.80 7.14
N HIS A 142 2.50 1.07 6.72
CA HIS A 142 3.53 0.53 7.61
C HIS A 142 4.34 1.63 8.32
N ARG A 143 4.45 2.83 7.76
CA ARG A 143 5.13 3.99 8.36
C ARG A 143 4.30 4.70 9.43
N VAL A 144 3.07 4.24 9.71
CA VAL A 144 2.21 4.82 10.74
C VAL A 144 2.06 3.85 11.90
N ILE A 145 2.47 4.26 13.11
CA ILE A 145 2.52 3.43 14.32
C ILE A 145 1.76 4.10 15.47
N LYS A 146 1.65 3.45 16.62
CA LYS A 146 1.09 4.08 17.82
C LYS A 146 2.08 5.05 18.45
N SER A 147 1.57 6.00 19.22
CA SER A 147 2.40 7.02 19.90
C SER A 147 3.33 6.44 20.98
N ASP A 148 3.03 5.23 21.48
CA ASP A 148 3.87 4.49 22.42
C ASP A 148 4.99 3.67 21.72
N GLY A 149 5.10 3.78 20.38
CA GLY A 149 6.07 3.05 19.58
C GLY A 149 5.64 1.64 19.18
N SER A 150 4.49 1.15 19.65
CA SER A 150 3.96 -0.16 19.22
C SER A 150 3.34 -0.06 17.83
N LEU A 151 3.43 -1.16 17.05
CA LEU A 151 3.17 -1.10 15.61
C LEU A 151 1.70 -0.89 15.22
N GLY A 152 0.75 -1.36 16.01
CA GLY A 152 -0.67 -1.37 15.63
C GLY A 152 -0.99 -2.33 14.46
N GLY A 153 -2.25 -2.32 14.01
CA GLY A 153 -2.71 -3.16 12.91
C GLY A 153 -2.14 -2.74 11.54
N PHE A 154 -2.17 -3.68 10.57
CA PHE A 154 -1.62 -3.47 9.23
C PHE A 154 -2.46 -4.16 8.15
N SER A 155 -2.93 -3.39 7.16
CA SER A 155 -3.51 -3.85 5.87
C SER A 155 -4.44 -5.09 5.96
N GLY A 156 -5.44 -5.07 6.86
CA GLY A 156 -6.43 -6.16 6.98
C GLY A 156 -5.88 -7.54 7.38
N LYS A 157 -4.61 -7.79 7.19
CA LYS A 157 -3.90 -8.98 7.66
C LYS A 157 -3.31 -8.68 9.03
N GLU A 158 -3.45 -9.58 9.98
CA GLU A 158 -2.93 -9.45 11.35
C GLU A 158 -1.39 -9.53 11.43
N SER A 159 -0.69 -9.17 10.36
CA SER A 159 0.74 -9.34 10.26
C SER A 159 1.51 -8.11 10.77
N VAL A 160 1.51 -7.93 12.09
CA VAL A 160 2.47 -7.04 12.76
C VAL A 160 3.92 -7.39 12.38
N ALA A 161 4.20 -8.67 12.14
CA ALA A 161 5.51 -9.15 11.71
C ALA A 161 5.92 -8.58 10.33
N LEU A 162 5.01 -8.57 9.36
CA LEU A 162 5.29 -8.00 8.04
C LEU A 162 5.50 -6.48 8.10
N LYS A 163 4.68 -5.77 8.89
CA LYS A 163 4.85 -4.34 9.14
C LYS A 163 6.23 -4.04 9.72
N LYS A 164 6.64 -4.81 10.75
CA LYS A 164 7.96 -4.69 11.35
C LYS A 164 9.07 -4.94 10.32
N LYS A 165 8.95 -6.00 9.54
CA LYS A 165 9.93 -6.36 8.49
C LYS A 165 10.09 -5.25 7.45
N MET A 166 9.00 -4.55 7.05
CA MET A 166 9.06 -3.41 6.14
C MET A 166 9.75 -2.20 6.78
N ILE A 167 9.44 -1.88 8.04
CA ILE A 167 10.11 -0.80 8.79
C ILE A 167 11.60 -1.11 8.95
N ASP A 168 11.96 -2.34 9.31
CA ASP A 168 13.36 -2.76 9.48
C ASP A 168 14.13 -2.70 8.14
N LEU A 169 13.47 -3.02 7.02
CA LEU A 169 14.06 -2.87 5.67
C LEU A 169 14.40 -1.41 5.38
N GLU A 170 13.45 -0.51 5.64
CA GLU A 170 13.63 0.93 5.36
C GLU A 170 14.66 1.58 6.27
N SER A 171 14.74 1.17 7.53
CA SER A 171 15.75 1.69 8.47
C SER A 171 17.18 1.33 8.05
N LYS A 172 17.38 0.14 7.49
CA LYS A 172 18.69 -0.29 6.97
C LYS A 172 19.07 0.41 5.67
N GLY A 173 18.11 0.68 4.80
CA GLY A 173 18.31 1.38 3.53
C GLY A 173 18.69 2.86 3.69
N ASN A 174 18.49 3.45 4.88
CA ASN A 174 18.92 4.82 5.19
C ASN A 174 20.38 4.91 5.69
N LEU A 175 21.06 3.77 5.91
CA LEU A 175 22.43 3.71 6.44
C LEU A 175 23.49 3.57 5.32
N ASN A 176 23.06 3.56 4.04
CA ASN A 176 23.95 3.47 2.86
C ASN A 176 23.84 4.79 2.03
#